data_207683d6e7b1b01fd95263d08a460f53
#
_entry.id   207683d6e7b1b01fd95263d08a460f53
#
_cell.length_a   1.000
_cell.length_b   1.000
_cell.length_c   1.000
_cell.angle_alpha   90.00
_cell.angle_beta   90.00
_cell.angle_gamma   90.00
#
_symmetry.space_group_name_H-M   'P 1'
#
loop_
_entity.id
_entity.type
_entity.pdbx_description
1 polymer ?
#
loop_
_entity_poly.entity_id
_entity_poly.type
_entity_poly.pdbx_seq_one_letter_code
_entity_poly.pdbx_strand_id
1 'polypeptide(L)'
;MRTDWHTASAPGKFVILGEHSVVYGKPAITLATDLRMTVAVRRSAWNTMNGEKLDFRRQAHIRHLTRGLRHAIDMLTYSEIPVGSGMGSSAALSASLAMAIASMEGRSISEEQVMREAYDAEFYAQGNGSPMDASSCVHGGGLTVNMTNAG
;
A
#
# COMPACT_ATOMS: atom_id res chain seq x y z
N MET A 1 4.81 23.36 19.04
CA MET A 1 5.53 22.45 18.11
C MET A 1 4.55 21.92 17.11
N ARG A 2 4.66 22.30 15.84
CA ARG A 2 3.90 21.62 14.79
C ARG A 2 4.46 20.20 14.68
N THR A 3 3.63 19.23 14.92
CA THR A 3 3.99 17.83 14.65
C THR A 3 4.01 17.67 13.14
N ASP A 4 5.20 17.58 12.54
CA ASP A 4 5.36 17.42 11.08
C ASP A 4 4.98 16.01 10.60
N TRP A 5 3.89 15.47 11.14
CA TRP A 5 3.35 14.20 10.72
C TRP A 5 2.48 14.36 9.46
N HIS A 6 2.79 13.57 8.44
CA HIS A 6 2.04 13.46 7.22
C HIS A 6 1.29 12.14 7.23
N THR A 7 -0.02 12.19 7.18
CA THR A 7 -0.89 11.03 7.39
C THR A 7 -1.71 10.75 6.14
N ALA A 8 -1.79 9.49 5.77
CA ALA A 8 -2.67 8.99 4.73
C ALA A 8 -3.27 7.64 5.13
N SER A 9 -4.37 7.26 4.49
CA SER A 9 -4.99 5.97 4.73
C SER A 9 -5.56 5.38 3.44
N ALA A 10 -5.58 4.05 3.37
CA ALA A 10 -6.17 3.30 2.28
C ALA A 10 -7.09 2.19 2.84
N PRO A 11 -8.19 1.87 2.15
CA PRO A 11 -9.08 0.79 2.55
C PRO A 11 -8.44 -0.58 2.33
N GLY A 12 -8.93 -1.59 3.05
CA GLY A 12 -8.77 -2.97 2.65
C GLY A 12 -9.65 -3.32 1.45
N LYS A 13 -9.54 -4.55 0.97
CA LYS A 13 -10.34 -5.05 -0.15
C LYS A 13 -10.97 -6.40 0.16
N PHE A 14 -12.03 -6.70 -0.56
CA PHE A 14 -12.68 -7.99 -0.54
C PHE A 14 -12.88 -8.48 -1.98
N VAL A 15 -12.58 -9.75 -2.26
CA VAL A 15 -12.85 -10.35 -3.57
C VAL A 15 -14.19 -11.07 -3.49
N ILE A 16 -15.14 -10.62 -4.30
CA ILE A 16 -16.47 -11.23 -4.38
C ILE A 16 -16.45 -12.42 -5.32
N LEU A 17 -15.86 -12.25 -6.49
CA LEU A 17 -15.77 -13.25 -7.54
C LEU A 17 -14.44 -13.12 -8.28
N GLY A 18 -13.94 -14.25 -8.76
CA GLY A 18 -12.85 -14.26 -9.73
C GLY A 18 -11.44 -14.33 -9.15
N GLU A 19 -11.26 -14.58 -7.84
CA GLU A 19 -9.95 -14.60 -7.20
C GLU A 19 -8.93 -15.52 -7.88
N HIS A 20 -9.36 -16.74 -8.23
CA HIS A 20 -8.51 -17.69 -8.93
C HIS A 20 -8.60 -17.58 -10.46
N SER A 21 -9.73 -17.17 -11.00
CA SER A 21 -9.95 -17.12 -12.43
C SER A 21 -9.31 -15.90 -13.11
N VAL A 22 -9.01 -14.85 -12.35
CA VAL A 22 -8.40 -13.63 -12.87
C VAL A 22 -7.00 -13.89 -13.46
N VAL A 23 -6.25 -14.85 -12.93
CA VAL A 23 -4.94 -15.25 -13.47
C VAL A 23 -5.04 -15.95 -14.83
N TYR A 24 -6.24 -16.40 -15.20
CA TYR A 24 -6.54 -16.99 -16.51
C TYR A 24 -7.24 -15.98 -17.45
N GLY A 25 -7.12 -14.69 -17.18
CA GLY A 25 -7.70 -13.63 -18.00
C GLY A 25 -9.23 -13.49 -17.88
N LYS A 26 -9.83 -14.05 -16.82
CA LYS A 26 -11.25 -13.87 -16.53
C LYS A 26 -11.45 -12.67 -15.58
N PRO A 27 -12.57 -11.96 -15.67
CA PRO A 27 -12.81 -10.82 -14.81
C PRO A 27 -12.93 -11.24 -13.33
N ALA A 28 -12.46 -10.38 -12.43
CA ALA A 28 -12.71 -10.44 -11.00
C ALA A 28 -13.53 -9.24 -10.56
N ILE A 29 -14.32 -9.42 -9.51
CA ILE A 29 -15.05 -8.32 -8.86
C ILE A 29 -14.53 -8.16 -7.45
N THR A 30 -14.09 -6.95 -7.14
CA THR A 30 -13.58 -6.59 -5.82
C THR A 30 -14.37 -5.42 -5.23
N LEU A 31 -14.41 -5.38 -3.91
CA LEU A 31 -14.96 -4.24 -3.15
C LEU A 31 -13.90 -3.74 -2.17
N ALA A 32 -13.77 -2.42 -2.07
CA ALA A 32 -13.07 -1.81 -0.95
C ALA A 32 -13.92 -1.94 0.32
N THR A 33 -13.25 -2.11 1.45
CA THR A 33 -13.90 -2.19 2.77
C THR A 33 -13.85 -0.85 3.48
N ASP A 34 -14.67 -0.68 4.51
CA ASP A 34 -14.58 0.48 5.41
C ASP A 34 -13.38 0.38 6.36
N LEU A 35 -12.82 -0.83 6.54
CA LEU A 35 -11.64 -1.06 7.36
C LEU A 35 -10.41 -0.50 6.67
N ARG A 36 -9.64 0.33 7.37
CA ARG A 36 -8.53 1.08 6.78
C ARG A 36 -7.19 0.76 7.41
N MET A 37 -6.17 0.90 6.61
CA MET A 37 -4.78 1.03 7.04
C MET A 37 -4.43 2.51 7.04
N THR A 38 -4.00 3.04 8.18
CA THR A 38 -3.54 4.43 8.33
C THR A 38 -2.04 4.43 8.59
N VAL A 39 -1.33 5.28 7.87
CA VAL A 39 0.12 5.48 8.00
C VAL A 39 0.38 6.96 8.22
N ALA A 40 1.18 7.28 9.23
CA ALA A 40 1.72 8.61 9.46
C ALA A 40 3.25 8.54 9.38
N VAL A 41 3.87 9.48 8.67
CA VAL A 41 5.33 9.58 8.53
C VAL A 41 5.82 10.98 8.86
N ARG A 42 7.05 11.06 9.35
CA ARG A 42 7.80 12.31 9.48
C ARG A 42 9.28 12.06 9.21
N ARG A 43 10.00 13.12 8.89
CA ARG A 43 11.47 13.05 8.78
C ARG A 43 12.09 12.75 10.15
N SER A 44 13.11 11.91 10.17
CA SER A 44 13.77 11.46 11.38
C SER A 44 15.27 11.23 11.12
N ALA A 45 16.03 11.08 12.19
CA ALA A 45 17.43 10.66 12.13
C ALA A 45 17.56 9.14 11.95
N TRP A 46 16.54 8.38 12.29
CA TRP A 46 16.54 6.92 12.25
C TRP A 46 15.26 6.39 11.61
N ASN A 47 15.38 5.29 10.88
CA ASN A 47 14.20 4.57 10.36
C ASN A 47 13.56 3.76 11.49
N THR A 48 12.37 4.20 11.91
CA THR A 48 11.59 3.56 12.97
C THR A 48 10.14 3.32 12.51
N MET A 49 9.51 2.31 13.08
CA MET A 49 8.10 2.02 12.93
C MET A 49 7.49 1.67 14.29
N ASN A 50 6.48 2.43 14.69
CA ASN A 50 5.81 2.27 15.98
C ASN A 50 6.79 2.30 17.17
N GLY A 51 7.83 3.13 17.09
CA GLY A 51 8.86 3.28 18.13
C GLY A 51 9.99 2.26 18.08
N GLU A 52 9.92 1.26 17.19
CA GLU A 52 10.97 0.25 17.02
C GLU A 52 11.81 0.52 15.76
N LYS A 53 13.07 0.08 15.79
CA LYS A 53 13.95 0.17 14.62
C LYS A 53 13.39 -0.65 13.47
N LEU A 54 13.31 -0.04 12.30
CA LEU A 54 12.76 -0.66 11.09
C LEU A 54 13.73 -1.72 10.55
N ASP A 55 13.25 -2.96 10.44
CA ASP A 55 14.00 -4.07 9.84
C ASP A 55 13.61 -4.23 8.37
N PHE A 56 14.38 -3.62 7.49
CA PHE A 56 14.16 -3.68 6.04
C PHE A 56 14.29 -5.09 5.42
N ARG A 57 14.83 -6.07 6.15
CA ARG A 57 14.86 -7.46 5.67
C ARG A 57 13.49 -8.10 5.77
N ARG A 58 12.74 -7.76 6.83
CA ARG A 58 11.38 -8.26 7.07
C ARG A 58 10.32 -7.41 6.39
N GLN A 59 10.65 -6.15 6.08
CA GLN A 59 9.72 -5.16 5.54
C GLN A 59 10.18 -4.65 4.18
N ALA A 60 10.37 -5.58 3.24
CA ALA A 60 10.92 -5.30 1.92
C ALA A 60 10.08 -4.29 1.12
N HIS A 61 8.74 -4.31 1.26
CA HIS A 61 7.85 -3.34 0.65
C HIS A 61 8.09 -1.90 1.17
N ILE A 62 8.30 -1.72 2.49
CA ILE A 62 8.65 -0.41 3.05
C ILE A 62 10.01 0.05 2.52
N ARG A 63 10.99 -0.85 2.47
CA ARG A 63 12.30 -0.56 1.87
C ARG A 63 12.18 -0.06 0.44
N HIS A 64 11.32 -0.70 -0.36
CA HIS A 64 11.09 -0.29 -1.74
C HIS A 64 10.53 1.13 -1.82
N LEU A 65 9.50 1.44 -1.06
CA LEU A 65 8.84 2.75 -1.06
C LEU A 65 9.72 3.88 -0.51
N THR A 66 10.66 3.57 0.37
CA THR A 66 11.57 4.57 0.97
C THR A 66 12.91 4.72 0.24
N ARG A 67 13.16 3.93 -0.82
CA ARG A 67 14.45 3.86 -1.53
C ARG A 67 14.96 5.18 -2.11
N GLY A 68 14.04 6.10 -2.42
CA GLY A 68 14.37 7.42 -3.00
C GLY A 68 14.53 8.54 -1.98
N LEU A 69 14.28 8.26 -0.69
CA LEU A 69 14.37 9.28 0.36
C LEU A 69 15.83 9.56 0.73
N ARG A 70 16.15 10.84 0.91
CA ARG A 70 17.48 11.31 1.34
C ARG A 70 17.66 11.34 2.86
N HIS A 71 16.63 11.02 3.60
CA HIS A 71 16.58 11.05 5.07
C HIS A 71 15.84 9.81 5.58
N ALA A 72 16.08 9.49 6.84
CA ALA A 72 15.32 8.47 7.54
C ALA A 72 13.91 8.98 7.89
N ILE A 73 13.02 8.05 8.16
CA ILE A 73 11.65 8.33 8.55
C ILE A 73 11.29 7.66 9.88
N ASP A 74 10.48 8.35 10.66
CA ASP A 74 9.72 7.76 11.74
C ASP A 74 8.29 7.51 11.24
N MET A 75 7.81 6.29 11.39
CA MET A 75 6.52 5.85 10.87
C MET A 75 5.65 5.29 11.97
N LEU A 76 4.38 5.68 11.96
CA LEU A 76 3.32 5.08 12.78
C LEU A 76 2.32 4.40 11.84
N THR A 77 1.89 3.22 12.24
CA THR A 77 0.87 2.47 11.51
C THR A 77 -0.28 2.08 12.44
N TYR A 78 -1.49 2.21 11.93
CA TYR A 78 -2.70 1.73 12.58
C TYR A 78 -3.56 1.00 11.57
N SER A 79 -3.94 -0.24 11.89
CA SER A 79 -4.73 -1.09 11.00
C SER A 79 -6.03 -1.52 11.66
N GLU A 80 -7.14 -1.24 10.99
CA GLU A 80 -8.44 -1.85 11.29
C GLU A 80 -8.61 -3.16 10.52
N ILE A 81 -7.77 -3.41 9.50
CA ILE A 81 -7.81 -4.60 8.66
C ILE A 81 -7.24 -5.78 9.46
N PRO A 82 -7.98 -6.88 9.65
CA PRO A 82 -7.48 -8.03 10.39
C PRO A 82 -6.26 -8.65 9.72
N VAL A 83 -5.26 -8.99 10.52
CA VAL A 83 -4.03 -9.63 10.02
C VAL A 83 -4.34 -11.01 9.45
N GLY A 84 -3.81 -11.32 8.26
CA GLY A 84 -3.95 -12.62 7.63
C GLY A 84 -5.34 -12.93 7.07
N SER A 85 -6.22 -11.94 6.97
CA SER A 85 -7.60 -12.10 6.48
C SER A 85 -7.73 -12.16 4.95
N GLY A 86 -6.64 -11.98 4.20
CA GLY A 86 -6.70 -11.86 2.73
C GLY A 86 -7.31 -10.55 2.24
N MET A 87 -7.54 -9.59 3.13
CA MET A 87 -8.20 -8.31 2.83
C MET A 87 -7.23 -7.22 2.33
N GLY A 88 -6.08 -7.59 1.77
CA GLY A 88 -5.17 -6.66 1.12
C GLY A 88 -4.45 -5.69 2.07
N SER A 89 -4.19 -6.09 3.33
CA SER A 89 -3.55 -5.21 4.32
C SER A 89 -2.17 -4.72 3.89
N SER A 90 -1.40 -5.53 3.16
CA SER A 90 -0.09 -5.16 2.61
C SER A 90 -0.22 -4.10 1.52
N ALA A 91 -1.14 -4.28 0.57
CA ALA A 91 -1.41 -3.30 -0.49
C ALA A 91 -1.94 -1.97 0.10
N ALA A 92 -2.82 -2.04 1.10
CA ALA A 92 -3.31 -0.87 1.82
C ALA A 92 -2.18 -0.13 2.58
N LEU A 93 -1.25 -0.87 3.19
CA LEU A 93 -0.06 -0.29 3.82
C LEU A 93 0.82 0.42 2.78
N SER A 94 1.10 -0.24 1.66
CA SER A 94 1.94 0.31 0.60
C SER A 94 1.32 1.55 -0.02
N ALA A 95 0.02 1.54 -0.30
CA ALA A 95 -0.71 2.70 -0.82
C ALA A 95 -0.70 3.88 0.16
N SER A 96 -1.02 3.62 1.43
CA SER A 96 -1.02 4.66 2.49
C SER A 96 0.37 5.25 2.69
N LEU A 97 1.40 4.42 2.68
CA LEU A 97 2.79 4.87 2.85
C LEU A 97 3.24 5.72 1.66
N ALA A 98 2.93 5.31 0.42
CA ALA A 98 3.25 6.08 -0.78
C ALA A 98 2.63 7.49 -0.74
N MET A 99 1.35 7.59 -0.38
CA MET A 99 0.64 8.87 -0.22
C MET A 99 1.23 9.72 0.91
N ALA A 100 1.52 9.12 2.06
CA ALA A 100 2.08 9.84 3.21
C ALA A 100 3.49 10.38 2.90
N ILE A 101 4.33 9.60 2.23
CA ILE A 101 5.66 10.04 1.76
C ILE A 101 5.52 11.17 0.75
N ALA A 102 4.63 11.07 -0.23
CA ALA A 102 4.42 12.14 -1.21
C ALA A 102 4.03 13.45 -0.52
N SER A 103 3.11 13.40 0.45
CA SER A 103 2.74 14.55 1.27
C SER A 103 3.92 15.13 2.05
N MET A 104 4.74 14.28 2.67
CA MET A 104 5.93 14.68 3.43
C MET A 104 6.98 15.37 2.54
N GLU A 105 7.11 14.91 1.30
CA GLU A 105 8.02 15.50 0.30
C GLU A 105 7.41 16.70 -0.45
N GLY A 106 6.18 17.11 -0.11
CA GLY A 106 5.48 18.22 -0.77
C GLY A 106 5.15 17.95 -2.23
N ARG A 107 5.00 16.68 -2.61
CA ARG A 107 4.68 16.25 -3.99
C ARG A 107 3.22 15.88 -4.12
N SER A 108 2.61 16.24 -5.24
CA SER A 108 1.36 15.63 -5.67
C SER A 108 1.63 14.21 -6.17
N ILE A 109 0.71 13.30 -5.90
CA ILE A 109 0.74 11.93 -6.40
C ILE A 109 -0.65 11.56 -6.92
N SER A 110 -0.74 11.02 -8.15
CA SER A 110 -2.01 10.57 -8.71
C SER A 110 -2.36 9.17 -8.20
N GLU A 111 -3.65 8.80 -8.27
CA GLU A 111 -4.10 7.45 -7.92
C GLU A 111 -3.36 6.37 -8.71
N GLU A 112 -3.14 6.58 -10.01
CA GLU A 112 -2.38 5.67 -10.86
C GLU A 112 -0.93 5.48 -10.37
N GLN A 113 -0.28 6.57 -9.93
CA GLN A 113 1.07 6.51 -9.37
C GLN A 113 1.08 5.77 -8.02
N VAL A 114 0.09 6.02 -7.15
CA VAL A 114 -0.05 5.29 -5.88
C VAL A 114 -0.25 3.79 -6.13
N MET A 115 -1.13 3.45 -7.09
CA MET A 115 -1.38 2.05 -7.47
C MET A 115 -0.10 1.37 -7.96
N ARG A 116 0.66 2.04 -8.83
CA ARG A 116 1.93 1.52 -9.35
C ARG A 116 2.96 1.32 -8.25
N GLU A 117 3.17 2.32 -7.38
CA GLU A 117 4.10 2.21 -6.25
C GLU A 117 3.70 1.09 -5.27
N ALA A 118 2.41 0.92 -5.00
CA ALA A 118 1.91 -0.15 -4.14
C ALA A 118 2.13 -1.53 -4.77
N TYR A 119 1.83 -1.68 -6.06
CA TYR A 119 2.05 -2.91 -6.81
C TYR A 119 3.55 -3.28 -6.87
N ASP A 120 4.41 -2.31 -7.22
CA ASP A 120 5.86 -2.52 -7.33
C ASP A 120 6.46 -2.91 -5.97
N ALA A 121 5.98 -2.32 -4.88
CA ALA A 121 6.42 -2.64 -3.54
C ALA A 121 6.06 -4.08 -3.14
N GLU A 122 4.85 -4.55 -3.48
CA GLU A 122 4.45 -5.93 -3.25
C GLU A 122 5.24 -6.91 -4.12
N PHE A 123 5.40 -6.59 -5.40
CA PHE A 123 6.21 -7.40 -6.31
C PHE A 123 7.66 -7.53 -5.83
N TYR A 124 8.24 -6.43 -5.36
CA TYR A 124 9.59 -6.42 -4.78
C TYR A 124 9.70 -7.28 -3.52
N ALA A 125 8.67 -7.27 -2.68
CA ALA A 125 8.69 -7.97 -1.40
C ALA A 125 8.43 -9.48 -1.54
N GLN A 126 7.57 -9.89 -2.47
CA GLN A 126 7.03 -11.25 -2.55
C GLN A 126 7.41 -11.98 -3.86
N GLY A 127 8.03 -11.27 -4.82
CA GLY A 127 8.31 -11.81 -6.16
C GLY A 127 7.06 -11.94 -7.05
N ASN A 128 5.90 -11.62 -6.52
CA ASN A 128 4.63 -11.50 -7.22
C ASN A 128 3.82 -10.36 -6.61
N GLY A 129 2.94 -9.78 -7.38
CA GLY A 129 2.04 -8.72 -6.93
C GLY A 129 0.68 -8.92 -7.60
N SER A 130 -0.37 -8.53 -6.89
CA SER A 130 -1.71 -8.52 -7.46
C SER A 130 -2.11 -7.10 -7.85
N PRO A 131 -2.20 -6.78 -9.15
CA PRO A 131 -2.73 -5.49 -9.58
C PRO A 131 -4.13 -5.23 -9.04
N MET A 132 -4.89 -6.30 -8.82
CA MET A 132 -6.23 -6.26 -8.24
C MET A 132 -6.22 -5.70 -6.81
N ASP A 133 -5.27 -6.12 -5.97
CA ASP A 133 -5.15 -5.67 -4.58
C ASP A 133 -4.78 -4.19 -4.53
N ALA A 134 -3.76 -3.78 -5.29
CA ALA A 134 -3.33 -2.39 -5.38
C ALA A 134 -4.45 -1.47 -5.91
N SER A 135 -5.13 -1.88 -7.00
CA SER A 135 -6.24 -1.10 -7.59
C SER A 135 -7.38 -0.92 -6.60
N SER A 136 -7.79 -1.99 -5.92
CA SER A 136 -8.92 -1.94 -4.98
C SER A 136 -8.63 -1.06 -3.77
N CYS A 137 -7.41 -1.13 -3.23
CA CYS A 137 -7.00 -0.30 -2.09
C CYS A 137 -6.80 1.18 -2.43
N VAL A 138 -6.60 1.52 -3.70
CA VAL A 138 -6.39 2.90 -4.15
C VAL A 138 -7.69 3.55 -4.62
N HIS A 139 -8.40 2.91 -5.55
CA HIS A 139 -9.62 3.50 -6.12
C HIS A 139 -10.83 3.44 -5.20
N GLY A 140 -10.88 2.46 -4.30
CA GLY A 140 -12.05 2.27 -3.44
C GLY A 140 -13.28 1.78 -4.22
N GLY A 141 -14.42 1.69 -3.53
CA GLY A 141 -15.69 1.27 -4.14
C GLY A 141 -15.66 -0.15 -4.69
N GLY A 142 -16.47 -0.40 -5.71
CA GLY A 142 -16.53 -1.68 -6.42
C GLY A 142 -15.79 -1.62 -7.75
N LEU A 143 -14.92 -2.57 -8.02
CA LEU A 143 -14.14 -2.65 -9.25
C LEU A 143 -14.35 -3.98 -9.97
N THR A 144 -14.46 -3.88 -11.29
CA THR A 144 -14.25 -5.05 -12.16
C THR A 144 -12.82 -5.00 -12.68
N VAL A 145 -12.04 -6.01 -12.33
CA VAL A 145 -10.63 -6.11 -12.71
C VAL A 145 -10.50 -7.15 -13.83
N ASN A 146 -9.98 -6.72 -14.96
CA ASN A 146 -9.63 -7.60 -16.08
C ASN A 146 -8.10 -7.65 -16.20
N MET A 147 -7.52 -8.81 -15.96
CA MET A 147 -6.11 -9.06 -16.27
C MET A 147 -6.03 -9.42 -17.75
N THR A 148 -5.83 -8.43 -18.62
CA THR A 148 -5.42 -8.73 -19.99
C THR A 148 -3.97 -9.20 -19.92
N ASN A 149 -3.69 -10.41 -20.42
CA ASN A 149 -2.33 -10.85 -20.66
C ASN A 149 -1.69 -9.85 -21.64
N ALA A 150 -0.95 -8.90 -21.11
CA ALA A 150 0.04 -8.19 -21.89
C ALA A 150 1.17 -9.21 -22.11
N GLY A 151 1.16 -9.83 -23.30
CA GLY A 151 2.24 -10.69 -23.76
C GLY A 151 3.56 -9.94 -23.91
#